data_7c5f916e3b3d1816e09c77fa0fe4451d
#
_entry.id   7c5f916e3b3d1816e09c77fa0fe4451d
#
_cell.length_a   1.000
_cell.length_b   1.000
_cell.length_c   1.000
_cell.angle_alpha   90.00
_cell.angle_beta   90.00
_cell.angle_gamma   90.00
#
_symmetry.space_group_name_H-M   'P 1'
#
loop_
_entity.id
_entity.type
_entity.pdbx_description
1 polymer ?
#
loop_
_entity_poly.entity_id
_entity_poly.type
_entity_poly.pdbx_seq_one_letter_code
_entity_poly.pdbx_strand_id
1 'polypeptide(L)'
;AMKKKSWLGMALSGLAAGKWFWWGKDAASFKAIWIAMFDYFKAQGLDNLIWVWTAETGDEDWYPGDQYVDIIGSDIYSKDVETCASRYVAISATYGNKMITLSECGSVGKISEQWAAGARWSWFMPWYDGEEEDGAPIVHADEAWWKDAMGQSYVITREEVPSME
;
A
#
# COMPACT_ATOMS: atom_id res chain seq x y z
N ALA A 1 -21.13 16.14 -14.72
CA ALA A 1 -19.69 16.33 -14.48
C ALA A 1 -19.19 15.08 -13.75
N MET A 2 -18.27 14.32 -14.35
CA MET A 2 -17.62 13.19 -13.66
C MET A 2 -16.81 13.75 -12.49
N LYS A 3 -17.13 13.33 -11.28
CA LYS A 3 -16.30 13.63 -10.11
C LYS A 3 -14.96 12.92 -10.30
N LYS A 4 -13.84 13.63 -10.23
CA LYS A 4 -12.51 13.02 -10.24
C LYS A 4 -12.42 12.08 -9.06
N LYS A 5 -11.98 10.83 -9.30
CA LYS A 5 -11.67 9.89 -8.22
C LYS A 5 -10.49 10.43 -7.43
N SER A 6 -10.63 10.50 -6.13
CA SER A 6 -9.58 10.93 -5.21
C SER A 6 -9.13 9.74 -4.39
N TRP A 7 -7.82 9.62 -4.20
CA TRP A 7 -7.25 8.62 -3.33
C TRP A 7 -7.50 9.00 -1.88
N LEU A 8 -8.16 8.13 -1.13
CA LEU A 8 -8.10 8.15 0.31
C LEU A 8 -7.33 6.89 0.73
N GLY A 9 -6.02 7.00 0.68
CA GLY A 9 -5.15 6.04 1.34
C GLY A 9 -5.33 6.24 2.85
N MET A 10 -5.96 5.29 3.51
CA MET A 10 -6.07 5.36 4.96
C MET A 10 -4.88 4.63 5.58
N ALA A 11 -3.95 5.41 6.08
CA ALA A 11 -2.83 4.96 6.91
C ALA A 11 -3.25 4.22 8.21
N LEU A 12 -4.56 4.01 8.42
CA LEU A 12 -5.08 3.33 9.60
C LEU A 12 -4.95 1.80 9.52
N SER A 13 -4.76 1.22 8.34
CA SER A 13 -4.93 -0.22 8.17
C SER A 13 -3.69 -1.06 8.41
N GLY A 14 -2.58 -0.76 7.77
CA GLY A 14 -1.42 -1.65 7.74
C GLY A 14 -0.73 -1.88 9.06
N LEU A 15 -1.00 -1.04 10.03
CA LEU A 15 -0.38 -1.11 11.34
C LEU A 15 -1.34 -1.61 12.42
N ALA A 16 -2.60 -1.94 12.05
CA ALA A 16 -3.59 -2.41 12.99
C ALA A 16 -3.20 -3.77 13.58
N ALA A 17 -2.88 -4.74 12.74
CA ALA A 17 -2.43 -6.06 13.17
C ALA A 17 -1.07 -6.02 13.88
N GLY A 18 -0.20 -5.07 13.55
CA GLY A 18 1.09 -4.83 14.20
C GLY A 18 0.99 -4.30 15.63
N LYS A 19 -0.17 -3.79 16.04
CA LYS A 19 -0.45 -3.29 17.41
C LYS A 19 0.39 -2.09 17.86
N TRP A 20 1.07 -1.41 16.97
CA TRP A 20 1.89 -0.22 17.29
C TRP A 20 1.05 1.00 17.64
N PHE A 21 -0.15 1.09 17.05
CA PHE A 21 -1.03 2.23 17.25
C PHE A 21 -2.22 1.89 18.16
N TRP A 22 -2.85 2.92 18.70
CA TRP A 22 -4.00 2.78 19.59
C TRP A 22 -5.20 2.07 18.94
N TRP A 23 -5.33 2.14 17.63
CA TRP A 23 -6.39 1.46 16.86
C TRP A 23 -6.10 -0.02 16.58
N GLY A 24 -4.87 -0.47 16.78
CA GLY A 24 -4.45 -1.87 16.59
C GLY A 24 -4.65 -2.77 17.81
N LYS A 25 -5.67 -2.50 18.66
CA LYS A 25 -5.87 -3.27 19.90
C LYS A 25 -6.84 -4.42 19.77
N ASP A 26 -7.87 -4.27 18.94
CA ASP A 26 -8.95 -5.23 18.78
C ASP A 26 -9.46 -5.25 17.35
N ALA A 27 -9.43 -6.43 16.72
CA ALA A 27 -9.81 -6.61 15.33
C ALA A 27 -11.30 -6.31 15.06
N ALA A 28 -12.18 -6.66 15.99
CA ALA A 28 -13.62 -6.42 15.84
C ALA A 28 -13.93 -4.92 15.88
N SER A 29 -13.35 -4.21 16.83
CA SER A 29 -13.47 -2.74 16.93
C SER A 29 -12.88 -2.03 15.73
N PHE A 30 -11.73 -2.48 15.24
CA PHE A 30 -11.11 -1.92 14.05
C PHE A 30 -11.99 -2.08 12.81
N LYS A 31 -12.51 -3.30 12.55
CA LYS A 31 -13.46 -3.53 11.45
C LYS A 31 -14.70 -2.67 11.55
N ALA A 32 -15.25 -2.54 12.77
CA ALA A 32 -16.43 -1.70 12.99
C ALA A 32 -16.17 -0.23 12.66
N ILE A 33 -15.01 0.32 13.02
CA ILE A 33 -14.61 1.69 12.70
C ILE A 33 -14.43 1.85 11.18
N TRP A 34 -13.76 0.92 10.51
CA TRP A 34 -13.59 0.96 9.07
C TRP A 34 -14.92 0.99 8.32
N ILE A 35 -15.83 0.06 8.68
CA ILE A 35 -17.16 -0.04 8.08
C ILE A 35 -17.98 1.23 8.33
N ALA A 36 -18.00 1.71 9.57
CA ALA A 36 -18.71 2.93 9.92
C ALA A 36 -18.23 4.15 9.14
N MET A 37 -16.92 4.26 8.92
CA MET A 37 -16.32 5.34 8.14
C MET A 37 -16.68 5.21 6.66
N PHE A 38 -16.60 4.02 6.09
CA PHE A 38 -17.01 3.74 4.71
C PHE A 38 -18.48 4.15 4.48
N ASP A 39 -19.36 3.67 5.34
CA ASP A 39 -20.80 3.95 5.26
C ASP A 39 -21.11 5.44 5.46
N TYR A 40 -20.41 6.09 6.38
CA TYR A 40 -20.57 7.52 6.61
C TYR A 40 -20.16 8.34 5.37
N PHE A 41 -19.02 8.07 4.77
CA PHE A 41 -18.56 8.77 3.57
C PHE A 41 -19.50 8.53 2.40
N LYS A 42 -19.96 7.31 2.22
CA LYS A 42 -20.96 6.97 1.21
C LYS A 42 -22.28 7.74 1.42
N ALA A 43 -22.75 7.82 2.66
CA ALA A 43 -23.95 8.58 3.02
C ALA A 43 -23.79 10.10 2.77
N GLN A 44 -22.57 10.63 2.80
CA GLN A 44 -22.25 12.02 2.45
C GLN A 44 -22.09 12.23 0.92
N GLY A 45 -22.33 11.21 0.10
CA GLY A 45 -22.16 11.28 -1.34
C GLY A 45 -20.72 11.31 -1.82
N LEU A 46 -19.78 10.88 -0.99
CA LEU A 46 -18.37 10.72 -1.33
C LEU A 46 -18.15 9.33 -1.95
N ASP A 47 -18.62 9.15 -3.17
CA ASP A 47 -18.62 7.92 -3.92
C ASP A 47 -17.42 7.78 -4.90
N ASN A 48 -16.51 8.74 -4.86
CA ASN A 48 -15.33 8.83 -5.73
C ASN A 48 -14.02 8.48 -5.02
N LEU A 49 -14.09 7.85 -3.85
CA LEU A 49 -12.93 7.41 -3.08
C LEU A 49 -12.47 6.02 -3.54
N ILE A 50 -11.19 5.76 -3.38
CA ILE A 50 -10.59 4.44 -3.54
C ILE A 50 -10.07 4.00 -2.17
N TRP A 51 -10.56 2.88 -1.69
CA TRP A 51 -10.26 2.35 -0.36
C TRP A 51 -9.09 1.37 -0.44
N VAL A 52 -8.00 1.73 0.19
CA VAL A 52 -6.78 0.92 0.24
C VAL A 52 -6.63 0.34 1.64
N TRP A 53 -6.66 -0.99 1.71
CA TRP A 53 -6.36 -1.75 2.92
C TRP A 53 -4.89 -2.16 2.89
N THR A 54 -4.10 -1.73 3.86
CA THR A 54 -2.71 -2.20 3.99
C THR A 54 -2.67 -3.46 4.84
N ALA A 55 -2.28 -4.56 4.22
CA ALA A 55 -2.23 -5.89 4.81
C ALA A 55 -0.85 -6.20 5.40
N GLU A 56 -0.88 -6.86 6.53
CA GLU A 56 0.21 -7.67 7.04
C GLU A 56 -0.07 -9.15 6.74
N THR A 57 0.94 -10.00 6.79
CA THR A 57 0.71 -11.44 6.64
C THR A 57 0.06 -12.02 7.91
N GLY A 58 -1.04 -12.77 7.75
CA GLY A 58 -1.77 -13.37 8.87
C GLY A 58 -2.70 -12.40 9.60
N ASP A 59 -3.24 -11.43 8.89
CA ASP A 59 -4.12 -10.39 9.43
C ASP A 59 -5.57 -10.49 8.93
N GLU A 60 -5.98 -11.63 8.40
CA GLU A 60 -7.31 -11.85 7.82
C GLU A 60 -8.44 -11.53 8.80
N ASP A 61 -8.21 -11.76 10.10
CA ASP A 61 -9.17 -11.42 11.15
C ASP A 61 -9.45 -9.91 11.25
N TRP A 62 -8.56 -9.07 10.73
CA TRP A 62 -8.67 -7.62 10.72
C TRP A 62 -9.35 -7.08 9.46
N TYR A 63 -9.43 -7.89 8.41
CA TYR A 63 -9.96 -7.48 7.13
C TYR A 63 -11.45 -7.17 7.19
N PRO A 64 -11.90 -5.98 6.77
CA PRO A 64 -13.30 -5.57 6.88
C PRO A 64 -14.22 -6.27 5.87
N GLY A 65 -13.66 -6.86 4.82
CA GLY A 65 -14.39 -7.54 3.75
C GLY A 65 -14.27 -6.86 2.40
N ASP A 66 -14.40 -7.64 1.34
CA ASP A 66 -14.16 -7.23 -0.05
C ASP A 66 -15.00 -6.04 -0.51
N GLN A 67 -16.21 -5.89 0.03
CA GLN A 67 -17.12 -4.81 -0.32
C GLN A 67 -16.70 -3.44 0.22
N TYR A 68 -15.75 -3.40 1.14
CA TYR A 68 -15.25 -2.19 1.80
C TYR A 68 -13.82 -1.82 1.39
N VAL A 69 -13.22 -2.58 0.46
CA VAL A 69 -11.83 -2.42 0.05
C VAL A 69 -11.72 -2.55 -1.46
N ASP A 70 -11.04 -1.60 -2.09
CA ASP A 70 -10.77 -1.63 -3.53
C ASP A 70 -9.40 -2.25 -3.82
N ILE A 71 -8.39 -1.93 -3.04
CA ILE A 71 -6.99 -2.26 -3.28
C ILE A 71 -6.34 -2.74 -1.98
N ILE A 72 -5.47 -3.75 -2.09
CA ILE A 72 -4.65 -4.24 -0.98
C ILE A 72 -3.26 -3.63 -1.07
N GLY A 73 -2.84 -2.96 -0.02
CA GLY A 73 -1.50 -2.42 0.15
C GLY A 73 -0.60 -3.35 0.96
N SER A 74 0.68 -3.10 0.90
CA SER A 74 1.67 -3.66 1.82
C SER A 74 2.72 -2.60 2.14
N ASP A 75 3.08 -2.47 3.41
CA ASP A 75 4.14 -1.57 3.87
C ASP A 75 5.37 -2.42 4.20
N ILE A 76 6.48 -2.14 3.53
CA ILE A 76 7.69 -2.96 3.64
C ILE A 76 8.92 -2.07 3.82
N TYR A 77 9.66 -2.31 4.91
CA TYR A 77 10.88 -1.59 5.23
C TYR A 77 12.06 -2.52 5.46
N SER A 78 13.24 -2.11 4.98
CA SER A 78 14.52 -2.79 5.22
C SER A 78 14.49 -4.29 4.92
N LYS A 79 13.93 -4.65 3.75
CA LYS A 79 13.82 -6.04 3.29
C LYS A 79 14.47 -6.24 1.93
N ASP A 80 15.03 -7.42 1.75
CA ASP A 80 15.57 -7.88 0.49
C ASP A 80 14.47 -8.24 -0.53
N VAL A 81 14.88 -8.52 -1.75
CA VAL A 81 14.00 -8.89 -2.87
C VAL A 81 13.19 -10.14 -2.57
N GLU A 82 13.82 -11.17 -1.98
CA GLU A 82 13.17 -12.44 -1.69
C GLU A 82 12.04 -12.27 -0.67
N THR A 83 12.28 -11.50 0.37
CA THR A 83 11.28 -11.19 1.39
C THR A 83 10.12 -10.38 0.79
N CYS A 84 10.41 -9.36 -0.04
CA CYS A 84 9.39 -8.59 -0.73
C CYS A 84 8.53 -9.48 -1.64
N ALA A 85 9.15 -10.35 -2.42
CA ALA A 85 8.46 -11.27 -3.32
C ALA A 85 7.61 -12.29 -2.54
N SER A 86 8.14 -12.85 -1.47
CA SER A 86 7.41 -13.79 -0.61
C SER A 86 6.17 -13.14 0.02
N ARG A 87 6.28 -11.87 0.47
CA ARG A 87 5.16 -11.11 1.01
C ARG A 87 4.09 -10.82 -0.07
N TYR A 88 4.52 -10.43 -1.28
CA TYR A 88 3.60 -10.28 -2.41
C TYR A 88 2.81 -11.55 -2.69
N VAL A 89 3.50 -12.69 -2.75
CA VAL A 89 2.87 -14.01 -3.00
C VAL A 89 1.86 -14.35 -1.90
N ALA A 90 2.22 -14.17 -0.63
CA ALA A 90 1.34 -14.46 0.50
C ALA A 90 0.07 -13.59 0.47
N ILE A 91 0.22 -12.27 0.27
CA ILE A 91 -0.91 -11.33 0.17
C ILE A 91 -1.78 -11.67 -1.05
N SER A 92 -1.16 -11.96 -2.20
CA SER A 92 -1.89 -12.34 -3.43
C SER A 92 -2.66 -13.65 -3.26
N ALA A 93 -2.15 -14.59 -2.49
CA ALA A 93 -2.86 -15.84 -2.19
C ALA A 93 -4.10 -15.61 -1.33
N THR A 94 -4.02 -14.66 -0.39
CA THR A 94 -5.14 -14.33 0.52
C THR A 94 -6.18 -13.43 -0.15
N TYR A 95 -5.75 -12.42 -0.92
CA TYR A 95 -6.59 -11.36 -1.49
C TYR A 95 -6.51 -11.31 -3.03
N GLY A 96 -6.39 -12.46 -3.69
CA GLY A 96 -6.07 -12.57 -5.12
C GLY A 96 -7.10 -12.01 -6.11
N ASN A 97 -8.27 -11.58 -5.64
CA ASN A 97 -9.29 -10.87 -6.43
C ASN A 97 -9.10 -9.35 -6.40
N LYS A 98 -8.08 -8.85 -5.69
CA LYS A 98 -7.78 -7.41 -5.55
C LYS A 98 -6.45 -7.06 -6.21
N MET A 99 -6.33 -5.80 -6.59
CA MET A 99 -5.06 -5.22 -6.99
C MET A 99 -4.13 -5.14 -5.77
N ILE A 100 -2.88 -5.57 -5.93
CA ILE A 100 -1.88 -5.57 -4.85
C ILE A 100 -0.86 -4.48 -5.10
N THR A 101 -0.51 -3.71 -4.07
CA THR A 101 0.42 -2.60 -4.18
C THR A 101 1.44 -2.56 -3.04
N LEU A 102 2.61 -2.00 -3.31
CA LEU A 102 3.59 -1.61 -2.31
C LEU A 102 3.22 -0.20 -1.84
N SER A 103 2.24 -0.13 -0.93
CA SER A 103 1.59 1.12 -0.51
C SER A 103 2.53 2.05 0.23
N GLU A 104 3.53 1.48 0.91
CA GLU A 104 4.59 2.22 1.56
C GLU A 104 5.86 1.37 1.60
N CYS A 105 7.03 1.96 1.33
CA CYS A 105 8.27 1.21 1.45
C CYS A 105 9.47 2.09 1.78
N GLY A 106 10.53 1.46 2.25
CA GLY A 106 11.82 2.11 2.48
C GLY A 106 12.95 1.10 2.59
N SER A 107 14.10 1.42 1.98
CA SER A 107 15.28 0.56 2.00
C SER A 107 14.99 -0.89 1.57
N VAL A 108 14.21 -1.05 0.51
CA VAL A 108 13.86 -2.33 -0.08
C VAL A 108 14.66 -2.61 -1.33
N GLY A 109 14.72 -3.89 -1.75
CA GLY A 109 15.36 -4.29 -3.00
C GLY A 109 14.78 -3.56 -4.22
N LYS A 110 15.54 -3.52 -5.32
CA LYS A 110 15.16 -2.80 -6.55
C LYS A 110 13.86 -3.31 -7.15
N ILE A 111 13.08 -2.43 -7.74
CA ILE A 111 11.78 -2.79 -8.35
C ILE A 111 11.94 -3.78 -9.50
N SER A 112 12.99 -3.65 -10.32
CA SER A 112 13.28 -4.60 -11.41
C SER A 112 13.52 -6.01 -10.89
N GLU A 113 14.26 -6.15 -9.79
CA GLU A 113 14.58 -7.42 -9.17
C GLU A 113 13.35 -8.04 -8.50
N GLN A 114 12.55 -7.22 -7.79
CA GLN A 114 11.27 -7.66 -7.21
C GLN A 114 10.30 -8.14 -8.28
N TRP A 115 10.21 -7.43 -9.41
CA TRP A 115 9.38 -7.81 -10.56
C TRP A 115 9.84 -9.15 -11.16
N ALA A 116 11.15 -9.33 -11.35
CA ALA A 116 11.72 -10.59 -11.84
C ALA A 116 11.47 -11.75 -10.87
N ALA A 117 11.43 -11.49 -9.57
CA ALA A 117 11.08 -12.46 -8.53
C ALA A 117 9.56 -12.70 -8.40
N GLY A 118 8.73 -12.04 -9.20
CA GLY A 118 7.28 -12.24 -9.25
C GLY A 118 6.44 -11.24 -8.47
N ALA A 119 7.04 -10.30 -7.74
CA ALA A 119 6.30 -9.25 -7.03
C ALA A 119 5.93 -8.12 -8.02
N ARG A 120 4.74 -8.21 -8.58
CA ARG A 120 4.22 -7.28 -9.59
C ARG A 120 3.29 -6.25 -8.94
N TRP A 121 3.88 -5.38 -8.12
CA TRP A 121 3.16 -4.32 -7.46
C TRP A 121 2.47 -3.39 -8.48
N SER A 122 1.21 -3.03 -8.23
CA SER A 122 0.46 -2.12 -9.11
C SER A 122 0.98 -0.68 -9.05
N TRP A 123 1.49 -0.29 -7.91
CA TRP A 123 2.31 0.90 -7.70
C TRP A 123 3.25 0.67 -6.52
N PHE A 124 4.22 1.58 -6.35
CA PHE A 124 5.11 1.64 -5.20
C PHE A 124 5.22 3.08 -4.71
N MET A 125 5.36 3.25 -3.40
CA MET A 125 5.50 4.56 -2.78
C MET A 125 6.61 4.53 -1.71
N PRO A 126 7.86 4.86 -2.06
CA PRO A 126 8.89 5.06 -1.05
C PRO A 126 8.49 6.17 -0.08
N TRP A 127 8.72 5.90 1.21
CA TRP A 127 8.51 6.90 2.25
C TRP A 127 9.52 8.06 2.08
N TYR A 128 9.19 9.23 2.62
CA TYR A 128 10.09 10.37 2.52
C TYR A 128 11.37 10.14 3.32
N ASP A 129 12.47 10.69 2.83
CA ASP A 129 13.75 10.69 3.53
C ASP A 129 13.66 11.57 4.78
N GLY A 130 14.47 11.27 5.78
CA GLY A 130 14.46 11.94 7.07
C GLY A 130 15.81 11.90 7.76
N GLU A 131 15.79 12.08 9.06
CA GLU A 131 16.98 11.98 9.92
C GLU A 131 16.67 11.14 11.14
N GLU A 132 17.63 10.33 11.57
CA GLU A 132 17.60 9.64 12.85
C GLU A 132 17.75 10.63 14.01
N GLU A 133 17.52 10.20 15.26
CA GLU A 133 17.66 11.04 16.44
C GLU A 133 19.09 11.61 16.62
N ASP A 134 20.10 10.93 16.08
CA ASP A 134 21.51 11.35 16.10
C ASP A 134 21.90 12.24 14.90
N GLY A 135 20.94 12.56 14.02
CA GLY A 135 21.14 13.38 12.82
C GLY A 135 21.67 12.59 11.61
N ALA A 136 21.75 11.26 11.67
CA ALA A 136 22.13 10.46 10.52
C ALA A 136 21.00 10.46 9.49
N PRO A 137 21.31 10.60 8.17
CA PRO A 137 20.27 10.64 7.14
C PRO A 137 19.60 9.28 6.97
N ILE A 138 18.27 9.28 6.93
CA ILE A 138 17.47 8.14 6.52
C ILE A 138 17.16 8.31 5.04
N VAL A 139 17.69 7.41 4.19
CA VAL A 139 17.41 7.39 2.75
C VAL A 139 16.64 6.12 2.42
N HIS A 140 15.36 6.26 2.12
CA HIS A 140 14.47 5.14 1.84
C HIS A 140 14.56 4.63 0.40
N ALA A 141 14.85 5.52 -0.55
CA ALA A 141 15.07 5.17 -1.95
C ALA A 141 16.13 6.12 -2.55
N ASP A 142 17.33 5.61 -2.75
CA ASP A 142 18.41 6.40 -3.33
C ASP A 142 18.23 6.61 -4.84
N GLU A 143 19.12 7.44 -5.43
CA GLU A 143 19.08 7.74 -6.87
C GLU A 143 19.21 6.48 -7.73
N ALA A 144 19.97 5.49 -7.30
CA ALA A 144 20.17 4.23 -8.06
C ALA A 144 18.89 3.38 -8.04
N TRP A 145 18.19 3.36 -6.92
CA TRP A 145 16.90 2.70 -6.80
C TRP A 145 15.83 3.37 -7.70
N TRP A 146 15.76 4.71 -7.68
CA TRP A 146 14.84 5.45 -8.53
C TRP A 146 15.15 5.30 -10.02
N LYS A 147 16.42 5.33 -10.42
CA LYS A 147 16.84 5.08 -11.81
C LYS A 147 16.45 3.68 -12.27
N ASP A 148 16.60 2.68 -11.40
CA ASP A 148 16.14 1.33 -11.69
C ASP A 148 14.65 1.28 -11.90
N ALA A 149 13.86 1.77 -10.94
CA ALA A 149 12.41 1.71 -10.97
C ALA A 149 11.84 2.43 -12.21
N MET A 150 12.24 3.68 -12.44
CA MET A 150 11.72 4.51 -13.52
C MET A 150 12.29 4.14 -14.90
N GLY A 151 13.34 3.32 -14.97
CA GLY A 151 13.88 2.80 -16.21
C GLY A 151 13.17 1.57 -16.76
N GLN A 152 12.19 1.03 -16.05
CA GLN A 152 11.49 -0.19 -16.48
C GLN A 152 10.32 0.14 -17.41
N SER A 153 10.21 -0.58 -18.53
CA SER A 153 9.14 -0.38 -19.52
C SER A 153 7.73 -0.68 -19.03
N TYR A 154 7.59 -1.35 -17.90
CA TYR A 154 6.31 -1.66 -17.25
C TYR A 154 5.95 -0.66 -16.13
N VAL A 155 6.82 0.30 -15.83
CA VAL A 155 6.52 1.39 -14.90
C VAL A 155 5.99 2.57 -15.70
N ILE A 156 4.77 2.99 -15.39
CA ILE A 156 4.08 4.09 -16.06
C ILE A 156 4.24 5.33 -15.19
N THR A 157 4.80 6.38 -15.76
CA THR A 157 4.92 7.68 -15.10
C THR A 157 3.66 8.53 -15.28
N ARG A 158 3.56 9.62 -14.52
CA ARG A 158 2.43 10.53 -14.60
C ARG A 158 2.16 11.07 -16.02
N GLU A 159 3.23 11.31 -16.77
CA GLU A 159 3.17 11.86 -18.13
C GLU A 159 2.66 10.85 -19.15
N GLU A 160 2.73 9.56 -18.82
CA GLU A 160 2.32 8.46 -19.68
C GLU A 160 0.89 7.98 -19.38
N VAL A 161 0.30 8.45 -18.26
CA VAL A 161 -1.10 8.12 -17.93
C VAL A 161 -2.02 8.81 -18.93
N PRO A 162 -2.89 8.07 -19.66
CA PRO A 162 -3.84 8.66 -20.58
C PRO A 162 -4.71 9.70 -19.89
N SER A 163 -4.94 10.84 -20.54
CA SER A 163 -5.90 11.82 -20.04
C SER A 163 -7.28 11.16 -19.98
N MET A 164 -7.90 11.19 -18.81
CA MET A 164 -9.31 10.83 -18.69
C MET A 164 -10.13 12.04 -19.17
N GLU A 165 -10.43 12.06 -20.47
CA GLU A 165 -11.39 13.01 -21.08
C GLU A 165 -12.82 12.65 -20.74
#